data_afa8812147ad11536608a56d9894af6c
#
_entry.id   afa8812147ad11536608a56d9894af6c
#
_cell.length_a   1.000
_cell.length_b   1.000
_cell.length_c   1.000
_cell.angle_alpha   90.00
_cell.angle_beta   90.00
_cell.angle_gamma   90.00
#
_symmetry.space_group_name_H-M   'P 1'
#
loop_
_entity.id
_entity.type
_entity.pdbx_description
1 polymer ?
#
loop_
_entity_poly.entity_id
_entity_poly.type
_entity_poly.pdbx_seq_one_letter_code
_entity_poly.pdbx_strand_id
1 'polypeptide(L)'
;MKNFLAAVICGVLILSSSLSLAAVDGGKIALGGVVPGMSETDLIDAFGQPISKRGDDWTYKNFKVEVERGIVTEIETRSEAITTPDGMRVGLAAEELNPTFGKADKVDVDRNDTEYEYYSTDRTKKIEFKVVNGIIAKISCKLVD
;
A
#
# COMPACT_ATOMS: atom_id res chain seq x y z
N MET A 1 34.84 63.67 -1.50
CA MET A 1 33.48 63.12 -1.30
C MET A 1 33.44 61.76 -2.01
N LYS A 2 33.41 60.70 -1.24
CA LYS A 2 33.40 59.33 -1.80
C LYS A 2 31.98 58.80 -1.71
N ASN A 3 31.34 58.61 -2.86
CA ASN A 3 30.01 57.96 -2.92
C ASN A 3 30.19 56.48 -2.87
N PHE A 4 29.78 55.86 -1.76
CA PHE A 4 29.66 54.40 -1.66
C PHE A 4 28.33 53.98 -2.26
N LEU A 5 28.35 53.32 -3.42
CA LEU A 5 27.21 52.64 -3.97
C LEU A 5 27.13 51.28 -3.29
N ALA A 6 26.15 51.10 -2.40
CA ALA A 6 25.84 49.81 -1.84
C ALA A 6 24.97 49.03 -2.85
N ALA A 7 25.55 48.03 -3.47
CA ALA A 7 24.81 47.07 -4.31
C ALA A 7 24.08 46.08 -3.39
N VAL A 8 22.78 46.21 -3.30
CA VAL A 8 21.92 45.23 -2.65
C VAL A 8 21.73 44.06 -3.61
N ILE A 9 22.45 42.98 -3.36
CA ILE A 9 22.22 41.70 -4.04
C ILE A 9 21.00 41.06 -3.41
N CYS A 10 19.86 41.16 -4.07
CA CYS A 10 18.64 40.40 -3.73
C CYS A 10 18.84 38.95 -4.12
N GLY A 11 19.28 38.13 -3.18
CA GLY A 11 19.36 36.69 -3.35
C GLY A 11 17.94 36.09 -3.41
N VAL A 12 17.52 35.71 -4.61
CA VAL A 12 16.30 34.90 -4.78
C VAL A 12 16.59 33.51 -4.29
N LEU A 13 16.15 33.19 -3.08
CA LEU A 13 16.07 31.82 -2.57
C LEU A 13 14.97 31.11 -3.34
N ILE A 14 15.36 30.34 -4.38
CA ILE A 14 14.46 29.39 -5.01
C ILE A 14 14.34 28.23 -4.01
N LEU A 15 13.25 28.25 -3.20
CA LEU A 15 12.80 27.05 -2.50
C LEU A 15 12.31 26.06 -3.54
N SER A 16 13.18 25.18 -3.97
CA SER A 16 12.78 23.96 -4.66
C SER A 16 12.03 23.09 -3.65
N SER A 17 10.72 23.26 -3.58
CA SER A 17 9.85 22.30 -2.95
C SER A 17 9.93 21.00 -3.75
N SER A 18 10.83 20.12 -3.36
CA SER A 18 10.79 18.74 -3.81
C SER A 18 9.45 18.18 -3.33
N LEU A 19 8.54 17.95 -4.27
CA LEU A 19 7.34 17.15 -4.07
C LEU A 19 7.85 15.74 -3.74
N SER A 20 8.10 15.48 -2.46
CA SER A 20 8.33 14.13 -1.97
C SER A 20 7.02 13.38 -2.18
N LEU A 21 6.97 12.50 -3.20
CA LEU A 21 5.96 11.47 -3.29
C LEU A 21 6.03 10.72 -1.95
N ALA A 22 4.91 10.69 -1.21
CA ALA A 22 4.86 10.01 0.09
C ALA A 22 5.07 8.52 -0.14
N ALA A 23 6.32 8.07 -0.04
CA ALA A 23 6.67 6.67 -0.12
C ALA A 23 6.14 5.98 1.14
N VAL A 24 5.39 4.91 0.97
CA VAL A 24 4.82 4.13 2.07
C VAL A 24 5.91 3.26 2.68
N ASP A 25 6.03 3.27 4.02
CA ASP A 25 6.88 2.32 4.73
C ASP A 25 6.43 0.89 4.41
N GLY A 26 7.36 0.01 4.03
CA GLY A 26 7.05 -1.39 3.70
C GLY A 26 6.39 -2.17 4.84
N GLY A 27 6.58 -1.75 6.08
CA GLY A 27 5.91 -2.30 7.25
C GLY A 27 4.41 -2.02 7.31
N LYS A 28 3.92 -1.04 6.56
CA LYS A 28 2.48 -0.74 6.41
C LYS A 28 1.78 -1.63 5.40
N ILE A 29 2.53 -2.34 4.56
CA ILE A 29 2.02 -3.21 3.49
C ILE A 29 1.90 -4.63 4.03
N ALA A 30 0.82 -4.87 4.74
CA ALA A 30 0.46 -6.16 5.34
C ALA A 30 -1.06 -6.23 5.53
N LEU A 31 -1.60 -7.41 5.63
CA LEU A 31 -3.02 -7.66 5.91
C LEU A 31 -3.17 -8.76 6.97
N GLY A 32 -3.79 -8.41 8.11
CA GLY A 32 -4.06 -9.36 9.19
C GLY A 32 -2.82 -10.05 9.74
N GLY A 33 -1.65 -9.42 9.67
CA GLY A 33 -0.38 -9.99 10.09
C GLY A 33 0.34 -10.81 9.00
N VAL A 34 -0.25 -10.95 7.81
CA VAL A 34 0.41 -11.58 6.66
C VAL A 34 1.13 -10.52 5.84
N VAL A 35 2.40 -10.73 5.60
CA VAL A 35 3.29 -9.81 4.89
C VAL A 35 3.72 -10.45 3.57
N PRO A 36 3.70 -9.72 2.43
CA PRO A 36 4.32 -10.21 1.21
C PRO A 36 5.80 -10.53 1.44
N GLY A 37 6.22 -11.72 1.02
CA GLY A 37 7.57 -12.24 1.30
C GLY A 37 7.65 -13.18 2.51
N MET A 38 6.58 -13.32 3.29
CA MET A 38 6.48 -14.30 4.36
C MET A 38 6.68 -15.71 3.82
N SER A 39 7.37 -16.58 4.57
CA SER A 39 7.52 -17.97 4.17
C SER A 39 6.22 -18.76 4.34
N GLU A 40 6.04 -19.79 3.54
CA GLU A 40 4.94 -20.76 3.70
C GLU A 40 4.89 -21.35 5.11
N THR A 41 6.04 -21.66 5.69
CA THR A 41 6.15 -22.20 7.04
C THR A 41 5.61 -21.22 8.07
N ASP A 42 6.04 -19.96 8.02
CA ASP A 42 5.58 -18.93 8.96
C ASP A 42 4.08 -18.65 8.80
N LEU A 43 3.57 -18.70 7.56
CA LEU A 43 2.13 -18.56 7.30
C LEU A 43 1.33 -19.70 7.97
N ILE A 44 1.76 -20.95 7.80
CA ILE A 44 1.09 -22.11 8.40
C ILE A 44 1.22 -22.09 9.93
N ASP A 45 2.38 -21.71 10.46
CA ASP A 45 2.59 -21.63 11.90
C ASP A 45 1.69 -20.56 12.54
N ALA A 46 1.46 -19.44 11.85
CA ALA A 46 0.62 -18.35 12.36
C ALA A 46 -0.89 -18.60 12.18
N PHE A 47 -1.32 -19.19 11.07
CA PHE A 47 -2.74 -19.26 10.66
C PHE A 47 -3.26 -20.70 10.48
N GLY A 48 -2.40 -21.70 10.60
CA GLY A 48 -2.75 -23.10 10.34
C GLY A 48 -2.86 -23.40 8.83
N GLN A 49 -3.39 -24.59 8.55
CA GLN A 49 -3.63 -25.00 7.16
C GLN A 49 -4.78 -24.19 6.54
N PRO A 50 -4.69 -23.81 5.27
CA PRO A 50 -5.78 -23.14 4.58
C PRO A 50 -6.99 -24.07 4.42
N ILE A 51 -8.18 -23.48 4.24
CA ILE A 51 -9.42 -24.22 3.96
C ILE A 51 -9.31 -24.94 2.61
N SER A 52 -8.61 -24.34 1.64
CA SER A 52 -8.45 -24.87 0.29
C SER A 52 -7.11 -24.42 -0.30
N LYS A 53 -6.47 -25.34 -1.04
CA LYS A 53 -5.30 -25.07 -1.88
C LYS A 53 -5.63 -25.45 -3.33
N ARG A 54 -5.40 -24.54 -4.25
CA ARG A 54 -5.52 -24.78 -5.70
C ARG A 54 -4.27 -24.23 -6.40
N GLY A 55 -3.26 -25.08 -6.56
CA GLY A 55 -1.95 -24.63 -7.01
C GLY A 55 -1.36 -23.63 -6.00
N ASP A 56 -1.02 -22.45 -6.48
CA ASP A 56 -0.46 -21.38 -5.66
C ASP A 56 -1.52 -20.58 -4.87
N ASP A 57 -2.81 -20.74 -5.23
CA ASP A 57 -3.94 -20.05 -4.58
C ASP A 57 -4.40 -20.78 -3.32
N TRP A 58 -4.22 -20.17 -2.17
CA TRP A 58 -4.64 -20.69 -0.88
C TRP A 58 -5.75 -19.83 -0.28
N THR A 59 -6.81 -20.46 0.17
CA THR A 59 -7.97 -19.77 0.77
C THR A 59 -8.03 -20.02 2.26
N TYR A 60 -8.06 -18.92 3.02
CA TYR A 60 -8.39 -18.87 4.43
C TYR A 60 -9.79 -18.27 4.62
N LYS A 61 -10.31 -18.26 5.85
CA LYS A 61 -11.66 -17.79 6.15
C LYS A 61 -11.91 -16.34 5.69
N ASN A 62 -10.97 -15.44 5.96
CA ASN A 62 -11.14 -14.00 5.76
C ASN A 62 -10.18 -13.40 4.74
N PHE A 63 -9.29 -14.19 4.16
CA PHE A 63 -8.30 -13.74 3.18
C PHE A 63 -7.88 -14.88 2.26
N LYS A 64 -7.28 -14.51 1.16
CA LYS A 64 -6.59 -15.44 0.25
C LYS A 64 -5.14 -15.03 0.14
N VAL A 65 -4.29 -15.99 -0.12
CA VAL A 65 -2.89 -15.76 -0.43
C VAL A 65 -2.49 -16.51 -1.68
N GLU A 66 -1.54 -15.96 -2.39
CA GLU A 66 -0.79 -16.65 -3.44
C GLU A 66 0.57 -17.02 -2.87
N VAL A 67 0.94 -18.29 -2.96
CA VAL A 67 2.20 -18.84 -2.44
C VAL A 67 2.98 -19.45 -3.60
N GLU A 68 4.05 -18.77 -4.01
CA GLU A 68 4.93 -19.25 -5.06
C GLU A 68 6.28 -19.64 -4.48
N ARG A 69 6.75 -20.84 -4.81
CA ARG A 69 8.06 -21.34 -4.36
C ARG A 69 8.30 -21.24 -2.86
N GLY A 70 7.24 -21.44 -2.05
CA GLY A 70 7.30 -21.37 -0.60
C GLY A 70 7.30 -19.95 -0.01
N ILE A 71 6.96 -18.95 -0.81
CA ILE A 71 6.91 -17.53 -0.40
C ILE A 71 5.52 -16.97 -0.74
N VAL A 72 4.94 -16.21 0.20
CA VAL A 72 3.70 -15.46 -0.02
C VAL A 72 4.00 -14.28 -0.96
N THR A 73 3.44 -14.31 -2.16
CA THR A 73 3.60 -13.25 -3.16
C THR A 73 2.47 -12.23 -3.15
N GLU A 74 1.26 -12.66 -2.77
CA GLU A 74 0.09 -11.79 -2.65
C GLU A 74 -0.80 -12.20 -1.47
N ILE A 75 -1.39 -11.23 -0.80
CA ILE A 75 -2.49 -11.39 0.14
C ILE A 75 -3.63 -10.49 -0.30
N GLU A 76 -4.86 -11.02 -0.40
CA GLU A 76 -6.04 -10.21 -0.66
C GLU A 76 -7.16 -10.49 0.34
N THR A 77 -7.96 -9.49 0.62
CA THR A 77 -9.16 -9.60 1.45
C THR A 77 -10.32 -8.80 0.89
N ARG A 78 -11.53 -9.33 1.09
CA ARG A 78 -12.81 -8.62 0.93
C ARG A 78 -13.58 -8.59 2.26
N SER A 79 -12.94 -9.05 3.33
CA SER A 79 -13.54 -9.12 4.67
C SER A 79 -13.21 -7.88 5.49
N GLU A 80 -14.19 -7.34 6.18
CA GLU A 80 -14.01 -6.25 7.14
C GLU A 80 -13.24 -6.69 8.41
N ALA A 81 -13.07 -8.00 8.61
CA ALA A 81 -12.37 -8.55 9.78
C ALA A 81 -10.83 -8.45 9.67
N ILE A 82 -10.29 -8.10 8.50
CA ILE A 82 -8.86 -8.03 8.24
C ILE A 82 -8.44 -6.58 8.04
N THR A 83 -7.42 -6.14 8.77
CA THR A 83 -6.91 -4.77 8.73
C THR A 83 -5.45 -4.71 8.29
N THR A 84 -5.05 -3.57 7.73
CA THR A 84 -3.64 -3.19 7.62
C THR A 84 -3.10 -2.80 9.01
N PRO A 85 -1.77 -2.68 9.20
CA PRO A 85 -1.19 -2.20 10.45
C PRO A 85 -1.71 -0.83 10.90
N ASP A 86 -2.08 0.05 9.95
CA ASP A 86 -2.67 1.37 10.23
C ASP A 86 -4.19 1.34 10.46
N GLY A 87 -4.82 0.16 10.44
CA GLY A 87 -6.25 -0.02 10.68
C GLY A 87 -7.15 0.19 9.47
N MET A 88 -6.60 0.30 8.26
CA MET A 88 -7.41 0.33 7.04
C MET A 88 -8.03 -1.04 6.79
N ARG A 89 -9.29 -1.05 6.39
CA ARG A 89 -10.06 -2.27 6.12
C ARG A 89 -11.11 -2.05 5.05
N VAL A 90 -11.63 -3.13 4.53
CA VAL A 90 -12.84 -3.11 3.70
C VAL A 90 -13.99 -2.49 4.49
N GLY A 91 -14.82 -1.71 3.82
CA GLY A 91 -15.96 -1.01 4.40
C GLY A 91 -15.68 0.43 4.83
N LEU A 92 -14.41 0.85 4.94
CA LEU A 92 -14.06 2.25 5.21
C LEU A 92 -14.23 3.12 3.95
N ALA A 93 -14.46 4.42 4.16
CA ALA A 93 -14.54 5.38 3.07
C ALA A 93 -13.15 5.58 2.42
N ALA A 94 -13.13 5.74 1.10
CA ALA A 94 -11.91 5.99 0.32
C ALA A 94 -11.18 7.27 0.75
N GLU A 95 -11.90 8.25 1.28
CA GLU A 95 -11.34 9.51 1.80
C GLU A 95 -10.32 9.30 2.92
N GLU A 96 -10.37 8.16 3.61
CA GLU A 96 -9.41 7.81 4.65
C GLU A 96 -8.04 7.35 4.11
N LEU A 97 -7.94 7.06 2.81
CA LEU A 97 -6.67 6.63 2.19
C LEU A 97 -5.62 7.73 2.22
N ASN A 98 -6.00 8.96 1.86
CA ASN A 98 -5.04 10.06 1.77
C ASN A 98 -4.41 10.44 3.11
N PRO A 99 -5.16 10.57 4.23
CA PRO A 99 -4.57 10.78 5.56
C PRO A 99 -3.64 9.65 6.01
N THR A 100 -3.90 8.41 5.59
CA THR A 100 -3.18 7.21 6.04
C THR A 100 -1.95 6.91 5.20
N PHE A 101 -2.08 6.97 3.87
CA PHE A 101 -1.04 6.58 2.91
C PHE A 101 -0.48 7.74 2.08
N GLY A 102 -1.09 8.93 2.17
CA GLY A 102 -0.74 10.07 1.33
C GLY A 102 -1.29 9.95 -0.09
N LYS A 103 -0.65 10.62 -1.03
CA LYS A 103 -1.04 10.57 -2.44
C LYS A 103 -0.69 9.20 -3.04
N ALA A 104 -1.64 8.58 -3.71
CA ALA A 104 -1.41 7.31 -4.41
C ALA A 104 -0.38 7.48 -5.54
N ASP A 105 0.48 6.47 -5.72
CA ASP A 105 1.44 6.41 -6.84
C ASP A 105 0.71 6.25 -8.16
N LYS A 106 -0.39 5.48 -8.15
CA LYS A 106 -1.23 5.25 -9.31
C LYS A 106 -2.70 5.23 -8.93
N VAL A 107 -3.55 5.79 -9.78
CA VAL A 107 -5.00 5.76 -9.66
C VAL A 107 -5.58 5.33 -11.00
N ASP A 108 -6.24 4.19 -11.04
CA ASP A 108 -6.99 3.70 -12.20
C ASP A 108 -8.48 3.87 -11.95
N VAL A 109 -9.16 4.58 -12.84
CA VAL A 109 -10.61 4.83 -12.74
C VAL A 109 -11.31 4.05 -13.84
N ASP A 110 -12.11 3.06 -13.44
CA ASP A 110 -12.99 2.31 -14.31
C ASP A 110 -14.45 2.73 -14.14
N ARG A 111 -15.31 2.21 -14.99
CA ARG A 111 -16.75 2.53 -14.97
C ARG A 111 -17.41 2.26 -13.62
N ASN A 112 -17.00 1.19 -12.93
CA ASN A 112 -17.67 0.69 -11.74
C ASN A 112 -16.80 0.77 -10.48
N ASP A 113 -15.49 1.00 -10.63
CA ASP A 113 -14.57 1.05 -9.51
C ASP A 113 -13.38 1.99 -9.77
N THR A 114 -12.67 2.32 -8.68
CA THR A 114 -11.40 3.03 -8.72
C THR A 114 -10.39 2.23 -7.94
N GLU A 115 -9.20 2.03 -8.49
CA GLU A 115 -8.09 1.35 -7.83
C GLU A 115 -6.98 2.34 -7.51
N TYR A 116 -6.55 2.33 -6.25
CA TYR A 116 -5.45 3.15 -5.73
C TYR A 116 -4.27 2.24 -5.41
N GLU A 117 -3.10 2.52 -5.98
CA GLU A 117 -1.86 1.79 -5.72
C GLU A 117 -0.86 2.65 -4.96
N TYR A 118 -0.23 2.05 -3.96
CA TYR A 118 0.84 2.64 -3.17
C TYR A 118 2.02 1.69 -3.13
N TYR A 119 3.21 2.16 -3.49
CA TYR A 119 4.44 1.38 -3.44
C TYR A 119 5.20 1.64 -2.15
N SER A 120 5.90 0.62 -1.65
CA SER A 120 6.88 0.81 -0.58
C SER A 120 8.03 1.68 -1.04
N THR A 121 8.74 2.29 -0.06
CA THR A 121 9.89 3.17 -0.31
C THR A 121 10.96 2.49 -1.18
N ASP A 122 11.24 1.21 -0.91
CA ASP A 122 12.19 0.39 -1.67
C ASP A 122 11.59 -0.19 -2.96
N ARG A 123 10.30 0.02 -3.22
CA ARG A 123 9.52 -0.46 -4.36
C ARG A 123 9.47 -1.99 -4.52
N THR A 124 9.74 -2.73 -3.46
CA THR A 124 9.66 -4.21 -3.46
C THR A 124 8.26 -4.73 -3.16
N LYS A 125 7.40 -3.88 -2.60
CA LYS A 125 6.02 -4.21 -2.24
C LYS A 125 5.07 -3.12 -2.69
N LYS A 126 3.80 -3.49 -2.89
CA LYS A 126 2.71 -2.53 -3.10
C LYS A 126 1.45 -2.96 -2.39
N ILE A 127 0.60 -1.98 -2.07
CA ILE A 127 -0.75 -2.18 -1.59
C ILE A 127 -1.73 -1.52 -2.55
N GLU A 128 -2.81 -2.24 -2.86
CA GLU A 128 -3.87 -1.82 -3.78
C GLU A 128 -5.21 -1.80 -3.03
N PHE A 129 -5.95 -0.72 -3.21
CA PHE A 129 -7.30 -0.55 -2.68
C PHE A 129 -8.27 -0.42 -3.83
N LYS A 130 -9.18 -1.38 -3.97
CA LYS A 130 -10.31 -1.28 -4.90
C LYS A 130 -11.48 -0.62 -4.19
N VAL A 131 -11.97 0.47 -4.75
CA VAL A 131 -13.04 1.30 -4.21
C VAL A 131 -14.26 1.23 -5.12
N VAL A 132 -15.42 0.94 -4.56
CA VAL A 132 -16.72 0.90 -5.24
C VAL A 132 -17.66 1.83 -4.50
N ASN A 133 -18.28 2.77 -5.22
CA ASN A 133 -19.18 3.77 -4.62
C ASN A 133 -18.56 4.51 -3.42
N GLY A 134 -17.27 4.85 -3.50
CA GLY A 134 -16.55 5.58 -2.46
C GLY A 134 -16.16 4.75 -1.24
N ILE A 135 -16.39 3.44 -1.24
CA ILE A 135 -16.10 2.52 -0.14
C ILE A 135 -15.05 1.48 -0.58
N ILE A 136 -14.09 1.19 0.29
CA ILE A 136 -13.08 0.16 0.05
C ILE A 136 -13.77 -1.20 0.01
N ALA A 137 -13.68 -1.88 -1.14
CA ALA A 137 -14.30 -3.17 -1.40
C ALA A 137 -13.32 -4.35 -1.38
N LYS A 138 -12.04 -4.09 -1.67
CA LYS A 138 -10.97 -5.10 -1.66
C LYS A 138 -9.64 -4.41 -1.34
N ILE A 139 -8.79 -5.13 -0.62
CA ILE A 139 -7.40 -4.74 -0.35
C ILE A 139 -6.49 -5.88 -0.77
N SER A 140 -5.41 -5.57 -1.48
CA SER A 140 -4.36 -6.54 -1.84
C SER A 140 -2.99 -5.99 -1.50
N CYS A 141 -2.12 -6.83 -0.94
CA CYS A 141 -0.70 -6.53 -0.73
C CYS A 141 0.12 -7.52 -1.55
N LYS A 142 1.09 -7.02 -2.32
CA LYS A 142 1.86 -7.84 -3.28
C LYS A 142 3.35 -7.56 -3.22
N LEU A 143 4.15 -8.58 -3.57
CA LEU A 143 5.51 -8.33 -4.01
C LEU A 143 5.48 -7.67 -5.40
N VAL A 144 6.45 -6.83 -5.66
CA VAL A 144 6.70 -6.23 -6.98
C VAL A 144 7.84 -6.99 -7.63
N ASP A 145 7.61 -7.47 -8.87
CA ASP A 145 8.62 -8.15 -9.70
C ASP A 145 9.67 -7.17 -10.24
#